data_49a3c0a717745b36c2127943ad019733
#
_entry.id   49a3c0a717745b36c2127943ad019733
#
_cell.length_a   1.000
_cell.length_b   1.000
_cell.length_c   1.000
_cell.angle_alpha   90.00
_cell.angle_beta   90.00
_cell.angle_gamma   90.00
#
_symmetry.space_group_name_H-M   'P 1'
#
loop_
_entity.id
_entity.type
_entity.pdbx_description
1 polymer ?
#
loop_
_entity_poly.entity_id
_entity_poly.type
_entity_poly.pdbx_seq_one_letter_code
_entity_poly.pdbx_strand_id
1 'polypeptide(L)'
;MTRIRTILAAFALALFGAVAPLHYAPSSGLGYQAASAQSLTDYAENRLIDALMRGQSIGTPATWYVGLMTSACSDSAAGTEVSGGSYARVAVTAGLTQWAGTQSAGSTTASSGTGGQTSNNAAITFPAPTASWGSVTHFGIWDASTSGNLWICQALTTPKSVNSGDAAPSFSAGALTITIQ
;
A
#
# COMPACT_ATOMS: atom_id res chain seq x y z
N MET A 1 50.88 -23.77 -60.00
CA MET A 1 49.40 -23.71 -59.96
C MET A 1 48.93 -24.31 -58.62
N THR A 2 48.86 -23.51 -57.59
CA THR A 2 48.63 -23.96 -56.24
C THR A 2 47.20 -23.60 -55.80
N ARG A 3 46.39 -24.57 -55.54
CA ARG A 3 44.99 -24.34 -55.08
C ARG A 3 44.97 -24.10 -53.59
N ILE A 4 44.54 -22.90 -53.19
CA ILE A 4 44.27 -22.57 -51.80
C ILE A 4 42.84 -22.99 -51.46
N ARG A 5 42.69 -23.92 -50.47
CA ARG A 5 41.41 -24.31 -49.89
C ARG A 5 41.14 -23.40 -48.69
N THR A 6 40.12 -22.56 -48.82
CA THR A 6 39.62 -21.74 -47.76
C THR A 6 38.72 -22.60 -46.86
N ILE A 7 39.10 -22.79 -45.62
CA ILE A 7 38.28 -23.44 -44.59
C ILE A 7 37.50 -22.33 -43.88
N LEU A 8 36.19 -22.31 -44.09
CA LEU A 8 35.26 -21.48 -43.28
C LEU A 8 35.01 -22.23 -41.97
N ALA A 9 35.57 -21.72 -40.87
CA ALA A 9 35.19 -22.11 -39.54
C ALA A 9 34.00 -21.25 -39.07
N ALA A 10 32.83 -21.83 -39.01
CA ALA A 10 31.66 -21.21 -38.40
C ALA A 10 31.82 -21.20 -36.88
N PHE A 11 32.06 -20.06 -36.28
CA PHE A 11 32.01 -19.85 -34.85
C PHE A 11 30.56 -19.54 -34.48
N ALA A 12 29.83 -20.51 -33.98
CA ALA A 12 28.55 -20.31 -33.33
C ALA A 12 28.82 -19.92 -31.87
N LEU A 13 28.80 -18.60 -31.58
CA LEU A 13 28.87 -18.07 -30.22
C LEU A 13 27.45 -18.09 -29.63
N ALA A 14 27.12 -19.15 -28.92
CA ALA A 14 25.91 -19.19 -28.11
C ALA A 14 26.11 -18.34 -26.85
N LEU A 15 25.68 -17.07 -26.91
CA LEU A 15 25.60 -16.21 -25.74
C LEU A 15 24.30 -16.55 -24.98
N PHE A 16 24.32 -17.60 -24.16
CA PHE A 16 23.34 -17.74 -23.10
C PHE A 16 23.76 -16.84 -21.94
N GLY A 17 23.36 -15.57 -22.03
CA GLY A 17 23.40 -14.69 -20.88
C GLY A 17 22.36 -15.14 -19.87
N ALA A 18 22.80 -15.85 -18.83
CA ALA A 18 21.98 -16.03 -17.65
C ALA A 18 21.70 -14.66 -17.05
N VAL A 19 20.50 -14.13 -17.25
CA VAL A 19 20.01 -12.99 -16.51
C VAL A 19 19.80 -13.49 -15.08
N ALA A 20 20.82 -13.28 -14.24
CA ALA A 20 20.66 -13.47 -12.80
C ALA A 20 19.57 -12.49 -12.32
N PRO A 21 18.58 -12.94 -11.54
CA PRO A 21 17.63 -12.03 -10.96
C PRO A 21 18.41 -11.05 -10.09
N LEU A 22 18.23 -9.75 -10.34
CA LEU A 22 18.73 -8.69 -9.49
C LEU A 22 18.12 -8.89 -8.09
N HIS A 23 18.89 -9.52 -7.21
CA HIS A 23 18.58 -9.54 -5.80
C HIS A 23 18.81 -8.13 -5.28
N TYR A 24 17.74 -7.35 -5.18
CA TYR A 24 17.75 -6.10 -4.47
C TYR A 24 18.02 -6.43 -2.99
N ALA A 25 19.23 -6.18 -2.55
CA ALA A 25 19.56 -6.25 -1.14
C ALA A 25 18.76 -5.18 -0.39
N PRO A 26 18.00 -5.51 0.65
CA PRO A 26 17.29 -4.51 1.41
C PRO A 26 18.33 -3.61 2.08
N SER A 27 18.34 -2.34 1.68
CA SER A 27 19.05 -1.32 2.44
C SER A 27 18.44 -1.24 3.84
N SER A 28 19.26 -1.26 4.86
CA SER A 28 18.89 -1.13 6.27
C SER A 28 18.43 0.30 6.59
N GLY A 29 17.23 0.61 6.15
CA GLY A 29 16.42 1.77 6.43
C GLY A 29 15.02 1.34 6.15
N LEU A 30 14.03 1.79 6.89
CA LEU A 30 12.62 1.43 6.77
C LEU A 30 12.23 1.32 5.28
N GLY A 31 12.43 0.14 4.71
CA GLY A 31 12.34 -0.12 3.28
C GLY A 31 10.88 -0.04 2.85
N TYR A 32 10.61 0.85 1.91
CA TYR A 32 9.36 0.87 1.17
C TYR A 32 9.29 -0.42 0.35
N GLN A 33 8.55 -1.39 0.84
CA GLN A 33 8.12 -2.50 0.01
C GLN A 33 6.83 -2.06 -0.66
N ALA A 34 6.83 -1.97 -1.97
CA ALA A 34 5.58 -1.90 -2.70
C ALA A 34 4.76 -3.13 -2.32
N ALA A 35 3.66 -2.92 -1.63
CA ALA A 35 2.70 -3.97 -1.38
C ALA A 35 2.19 -4.46 -2.74
N SER A 36 2.12 -5.77 -2.91
CA SER A 36 1.57 -6.40 -4.10
C SER A 36 0.16 -5.90 -4.43
N ALA A 37 -0.18 -5.96 -5.69
CA ALA A 37 -1.33 -5.49 -6.44
C ALA A 37 -2.75 -5.84 -5.92
N GLN A 38 -3.03 -5.72 -4.63
CA GLN A 38 -4.36 -5.91 -4.05
C GLN A 38 -4.56 -4.90 -2.93
N SER A 39 -4.63 -3.62 -3.29
CA SER A 39 -4.92 -2.58 -2.31
C SER A 39 -6.39 -2.20 -2.28
N LEU A 40 -7.11 -2.33 -3.40
CA LEU A 40 -8.56 -2.12 -3.46
C LEU A 40 -9.31 -3.39 -3.06
N THR A 41 -10.44 -3.22 -2.41
CA THR A 41 -11.40 -4.30 -2.18
C THR A 41 -12.42 -4.36 -3.31
N ASP A 42 -13.14 -5.49 -3.46
CA ASP A 42 -14.25 -5.65 -4.40
C ASP A 42 -15.23 -4.48 -4.34
N TYR A 43 -15.47 -3.95 -3.14
CA TYR A 43 -16.34 -2.78 -2.95
C TYR A 43 -15.79 -1.54 -3.66
N ALA A 44 -14.50 -1.25 -3.46
CA ALA A 44 -13.86 -0.08 -4.07
C ALA A 44 -13.71 -0.24 -5.58
N GLU A 45 -13.40 -1.44 -6.06
CA GLU A 45 -13.28 -1.77 -7.48
C GLU A 45 -14.60 -1.60 -8.21
N ASN A 46 -15.71 -2.09 -7.65
CA ASN A 46 -17.03 -1.90 -8.21
C ASN A 46 -17.40 -0.41 -8.29
N ARG A 47 -17.09 0.37 -7.25
CA ARG A 47 -17.30 1.82 -7.26
C ARG A 47 -16.48 2.52 -8.35
N LEU A 48 -15.23 2.09 -8.54
CA LEU A 48 -14.36 2.65 -9.56
C LEU A 48 -14.87 2.34 -10.97
N ILE A 49 -15.27 1.09 -11.24
CA ILE A 49 -15.86 0.69 -12.54
C ILE A 49 -17.14 1.45 -12.82
N ASP A 50 -18.02 1.59 -11.83
CA ASP A 50 -19.25 2.35 -11.96
C ASP A 50 -18.98 3.83 -12.29
N ALA A 51 -17.97 4.43 -11.66
CA ALA A 51 -17.58 5.81 -11.94
C ALA A 51 -17.00 5.97 -13.35
N LEU A 52 -16.07 5.11 -13.75
CA LEU A 52 -15.35 5.22 -15.02
C LEU A 52 -16.21 4.86 -16.22
N MET A 53 -17.01 3.79 -16.12
CA MET A 53 -17.72 3.21 -17.28
C MET A 53 -19.20 3.50 -17.29
N ARG A 54 -19.82 3.74 -16.14
CA ARG A 54 -21.29 3.91 -16.03
C ARG A 54 -21.70 5.32 -15.62
N GLY A 55 -20.74 6.25 -15.47
CA GLY A 55 -21.00 7.66 -15.12
C GLY A 55 -21.61 7.86 -13.74
N GLN A 56 -21.45 6.90 -12.82
CA GLN A 56 -21.94 7.02 -11.45
C GLN A 56 -20.92 7.80 -10.60
N SER A 57 -21.38 8.42 -9.50
CA SER A 57 -20.46 8.99 -8.54
C SER A 57 -19.69 7.88 -7.82
N ILE A 58 -18.39 8.03 -7.68
CA ILE A 58 -17.57 7.11 -6.88
C ILE A 58 -17.98 7.13 -5.40
N GLY A 59 -18.58 8.24 -4.93
CA GLY A 59 -19.08 8.34 -3.56
C GLY A 59 -17.96 8.43 -2.52
N THR A 60 -16.87 9.12 -2.84
CA THR A 60 -15.76 9.33 -1.88
C THR A 60 -16.26 10.05 -0.63
N PRO A 61 -15.97 9.52 0.59
CA PRO A 61 -16.32 10.21 1.82
C PRO A 61 -15.44 11.45 2.04
N ALA A 62 -15.97 12.42 2.78
CA ALA A 62 -15.18 13.59 3.18
C ALA A 62 -14.07 13.23 4.21
N THR A 63 -14.23 12.12 4.90
CA THR A 63 -13.29 11.62 5.92
C THR A 63 -13.07 10.13 5.74
N TRP A 64 -11.84 9.75 5.64
CA TRP A 64 -11.37 8.37 5.68
C TRP A 64 -11.03 7.96 7.11
N TYR A 65 -11.15 6.69 7.41
CA TYR A 65 -10.85 6.14 8.72
C TYR A 65 -9.79 5.05 8.57
N VAL A 66 -8.62 5.33 9.12
CA VAL A 66 -7.50 4.38 9.15
C VAL A 66 -7.67 3.44 10.33
N GLY A 67 -7.62 2.15 10.10
CA GLY A 67 -7.71 1.13 11.13
C GLY A 67 -6.61 0.09 11.01
N LEU A 68 -6.48 -0.73 12.04
CA LEU A 68 -5.45 -1.76 12.16
C LEU A 68 -6.07 -3.15 12.24
N MET A 69 -5.39 -4.13 11.65
CA MET A 69 -5.87 -5.52 11.62
C MET A 69 -4.78 -6.49 12.09
N THR A 70 -5.23 -7.56 12.73
CA THR A 70 -4.39 -8.64 13.26
C THR A 70 -4.29 -9.84 12.30
N SER A 71 -5.08 -9.84 11.23
CA SER A 71 -5.00 -10.84 10.17
C SER A 71 -5.05 -10.20 8.80
N ALA A 72 -4.64 -10.94 7.77
CA ALA A 72 -4.74 -10.52 6.39
C ALA A 72 -6.20 -10.27 5.99
N CYS A 73 -6.40 -9.32 5.12
CA CYS A 73 -7.61 -9.09 4.34
C CYS A 73 -7.50 -9.75 2.97
N SER A 74 -8.62 -9.88 2.29
CA SER A 74 -8.72 -10.20 0.87
C SER A 74 -9.60 -9.15 0.20
N ASP A 75 -9.73 -9.21 -1.11
CA ASP A 75 -10.60 -8.31 -1.88
C ASP A 75 -12.05 -8.35 -1.38
N SER A 76 -12.54 -9.54 -1.05
CA SER A 76 -13.92 -9.79 -0.65
C SER A 76 -14.17 -9.77 0.86
N ALA A 77 -13.14 -9.70 1.70
CA ALA A 77 -13.28 -9.80 3.15
C ALA A 77 -12.25 -8.95 3.90
N ALA A 78 -12.72 -8.15 4.85
CA ALA A 78 -11.85 -7.52 5.83
C ALA A 78 -11.17 -8.59 6.68
N GLY A 79 -9.90 -8.35 7.04
CA GLY A 79 -9.24 -9.12 8.08
C GLY A 79 -9.87 -8.87 9.46
N THR A 80 -9.32 -9.47 10.48
CA THR A 80 -9.76 -9.23 11.86
C THR A 80 -9.26 -7.87 12.30
N GLU A 81 -10.16 -6.91 12.44
CA GLU A 81 -9.83 -5.59 12.98
C GLU A 81 -9.51 -5.68 14.48
N VAL A 82 -8.55 -4.88 14.92
CA VAL A 82 -8.27 -4.70 16.35
C VAL A 82 -9.54 -4.24 17.06
N SER A 83 -9.78 -4.73 18.26
CA SER A 83 -10.94 -4.33 19.07
C SER A 83 -10.59 -4.26 20.56
N GLY A 84 -11.30 -3.41 21.30
CA GLY A 84 -11.06 -3.21 22.72
C GLY A 84 -9.78 -2.43 23.03
N GLY A 85 -9.39 -2.36 24.29
CA GLY A 85 -8.14 -1.73 24.72
C GLY A 85 -7.96 -0.27 24.27
N SER A 86 -9.05 0.51 24.27
CA SER A 86 -9.10 1.90 23.77
C SER A 86 -8.84 2.04 22.25
N TYR A 87 -8.82 0.94 21.49
CA TYR A 87 -8.68 1.04 20.03
C TYR A 87 -9.85 1.80 19.40
N ALA A 88 -9.50 2.67 18.48
CA ALA A 88 -10.45 3.32 17.58
C ALA A 88 -9.74 3.61 16.25
N ARG A 89 -10.49 3.56 15.15
CA ARG A 89 -10.00 4.05 13.86
C ARG A 89 -9.68 5.53 13.94
N VAL A 90 -8.66 5.97 13.22
CA VAL A 90 -8.24 7.37 13.19
C VAL A 90 -8.82 8.06 11.96
N ALA A 91 -9.54 9.15 12.18
CA ALA A 91 -10.13 9.96 11.11
C ALA A 91 -9.05 10.78 10.39
N VAL A 92 -9.05 10.73 9.06
CA VAL A 92 -8.18 11.52 8.19
C VAL A 92 -9.03 12.15 7.09
N THR A 93 -9.15 13.47 7.08
CA THR A 93 -9.95 14.17 6.08
C THR A 93 -9.42 13.91 4.66
N ALA A 94 -10.31 13.68 3.72
CA ALA A 94 -9.95 13.61 2.31
C ALA A 94 -9.56 15.02 1.81
N GLY A 95 -8.31 15.19 1.39
CA GLY A 95 -7.85 16.49 0.92
C GLY A 95 -6.33 16.56 0.74
N LEU A 96 -5.91 17.56 -0.01
CA LEU A 96 -4.51 17.75 -0.43
C LEU A 96 -3.55 18.06 0.73
N THR A 97 -4.08 18.54 1.86
CA THR A 97 -3.27 18.79 3.06
C THR A 97 -3.00 17.54 3.87
N GLN A 98 -3.85 16.52 3.77
CA GLN A 98 -3.76 15.29 4.53
C GLN A 98 -3.12 14.15 3.73
N TRP A 99 -3.29 14.17 2.41
CA TRP A 99 -2.79 13.14 1.51
C TRP A 99 -1.91 13.76 0.42
N ALA A 100 -0.71 13.23 0.26
CA ALA A 100 0.15 13.56 -0.87
C ALA A 100 -0.31 12.78 -2.11
N GLY A 101 -0.24 13.42 -3.28
CA GLY A 101 -0.28 12.70 -4.54
C GLY A 101 1.14 12.29 -4.96
N THR A 102 1.36 12.16 -6.26
CA THR A 102 2.72 12.06 -6.83
C THR A 102 3.45 13.42 -6.79
N GLN A 103 2.77 14.44 -6.34
CA GLN A 103 3.26 15.81 -6.15
C GLN A 103 3.51 16.06 -4.66
N SER A 104 4.16 17.19 -4.36
CA SER A 104 4.37 17.60 -2.97
C SER A 104 3.06 17.84 -2.22
N ALA A 105 3.13 17.76 -0.91
CA ALA A 105 2.00 18.03 -0.02
C ALA A 105 1.32 19.38 -0.32
N GLY A 106 -0.01 19.38 -0.33
CA GLY A 106 -0.83 20.56 -0.62
C GLY A 106 -0.87 21.00 -2.09
N SER A 107 -0.17 20.31 -3.01
CA SER A 107 -0.22 20.61 -4.43
C SER A 107 -1.62 20.37 -5.00
N THR A 108 -2.12 21.35 -5.77
CA THR A 108 -3.37 21.21 -6.54
C THR A 108 -3.14 20.56 -7.92
N THR A 109 -1.89 20.32 -8.29
CA THR A 109 -1.56 19.63 -9.54
C THR A 109 -1.99 18.18 -9.44
N ALA A 110 -2.67 17.68 -10.46
CA ALA A 110 -3.08 16.29 -10.53
C ALA A 110 -1.87 15.35 -10.43
N SER A 111 -2.07 14.21 -9.78
CA SER A 111 -1.06 13.17 -9.74
C SER A 111 -0.73 12.69 -11.15
N SER A 112 0.53 12.37 -11.40
CA SER A 112 1.05 11.95 -12.71
C SER A 112 2.16 10.90 -12.52
N GLY A 113 2.62 10.30 -13.62
CA GLY A 113 3.70 9.31 -13.59
C GLY A 113 3.18 7.86 -13.66
N THR A 114 4.01 6.91 -13.27
CA THR A 114 3.78 5.47 -13.50
C THR A 114 3.21 4.73 -12.29
N GLY A 115 2.99 5.39 -11.16
CA GLY A 115 2.44 4.77 -9.96
C GLY A 115 1.26 5.54 -9.41
N GLY A 116 0.11 4.90 -9.23
CA GLY A 116 -1.03 5.46 -8.50
C GLY A 116 -0.75 5.42 -7.01
N GLN A 117 0.00 6.38 -6.47
CA GLN A 117 0.46 6.36 -5.09
C GLN A 117 0.03 7.61 -4.31
N THR A 118 -0.30 7.41 -3.06
CA THR A 118 -0.52 8.48 -2.07
C THR A 118 0.14 8.12 -0.74
N SER A 119 0.38 9.12 0.10
CA SER A 119 0.82 8.93 1.48
C SER A 119 0.22 9.98 2.41
N ASN A 120 0.25 9.69 3.72
CA ASN A 120 -0.19 10.64 4.72
C ASN A 120 0.80 11.82 4.86
N ASN A 121 0.31 13.05 4.85
CA ASN A 121 1.12 14.25 5.04
C ASN A 121 1.35 14.61 6.52
N ALA A 122 0.51 14.13 7.41
CA ALA A 122 0.62 14.33 8.86
C ALA A 122 0.67 12.98 9.56
N ALA A 123 1.16 12.94 10.80
CA ALA A 123 1.16 11.72 11.58
C ALA A 123 -0.29 11.25 11.85
N ILE A 124 -0.53 9.95 11.70
CA ILE A 124 -1.77 9.27 12.04
C ILE A 124 -1.52 8.50 13.32
N THR A 125 -2.01 9.02 14.45
CA THR A 125 -1.73 8.47 15.78
C THR A 125 -2.99 7.84 16.36
N PHE A 126 -2.89 6.56 16.70
CA PHE A 126 -3.96 5.80 17.36
C PHE A 126 -4.01 6.12 18.85
N PRO A 127 -5.12 5.82 19.52
CA PRO A 127 -5.17 5.90 20.99
C PRO A 127 -4.08 5.03 21.65
N ALA A 128 -3.65 5.42 22.85
CA ALA A 128 -2.74 4.59 23.64
C ALA A 128 -3.44 3.28 24.06
N PRO A 129 -2.81 2.11 23.90
CA PRO A 129 -3.43 0.83 24.20
C PRO A 129 -3.57 0.62 25.71
N THR A 130 -4.80 0.44 26.18
CA THR A 130 -5.12 0.10 27.59
C THR A 130 -5.24 -1.41 27.82
N ALA A 131 -5.24 -2.21 26.75
CA ALA A 131 -5.11 -3.66 26.75
C ALA A 131 -4.31 -4.08 25.51
N SER A 132 -3.85 -5.34 25.47
CA SER A 132 -3.13 -5.85 24.28
C SER A 132 -4.04 -5.88 23.07
N TRP A 133 -3.54 -5.37 21.93
CA TRP A 133 -4.16 -5.47 20.60
C TRP A 133 -3.68 -6.69 19.81
N GLY A 134 -2.65 -7.38 20.33
CA GLY A 134 -2.01 -8.49 19.64
C GLY A 134 -0.99 -8.06 18.58
N SER A 135 -0.74 -8.93 17.63
CA SER A 135 0.15 -8.65 16.51
C SER A 135 -0.61 -7.97 15.38
N VAL A 136 -0.36 -6.69 15.17
CA VAL A 136 -0.91 -5.91 14.05
C VAL A 136 -0.08 -6.23 12.81
N THR A 137 -0.74 -6.70 11.76
CA THR A 137 -0.11 -7.15 10.51
C THR A 137 -0.52 -6.33 9.29
N HIS A 138 -1.71 -5.71 9.33
CA HIS A 138 -2.29 -4.97 8.22
C HIS A 138 -2.91 -3.66 8.71
N PHE A 139 -3.12 -2.74 7.77
CA PHE A 139 -3.99 -1.58 7.96
C PHE A 139 -5.08 -1.57 6.89
N GLY A 140 -6.14 -0.86 7.17
CA GLY A 140 -7.22 -0.64 6.22
C GLY A 140 -7.72 0.79 6.23
N ILE A 141 -8.41 1.16 5.16
CA ILE A 141 -9.05 2.46 4.98
C ILE A 141 -10.55 2.23 4.80
N TRP A 142 -11.35 2.78 5.70
CA TRP A 142 -12.80 2.67 5.72
C TRP A 142 -13.47 4.01 5.45
N ASP A 143 -14.74 3.94 5.04
CA ASP A 143 -15.61 5.11 4.86
C ASP A 143 -16.38 5.53 6.13
N ALA A 144 -16.22 4.80 7.23
CA ALA A 144 -16.89 5.09 8.50
C ALA A 144 -16.00 4.77 9.71
N SER A 145 -16.24 5.45 10.83
CA SER A 145 -15.51 5.27 12.09
C SER A 145 -15.76 3.91 12.73
N THR A 146 -16.92 3.34 12.50
CA THR A 146 -17.35 2.00 12.93
C THR A 146 -18.15 1.37 11.79
N SER A 147 -18.12 0.06 11.68
CA SER A 147 -18.75 -0.62 10.53
C SER A 147 -18.26 -0.02 9.21
N GLY A 148 -19.16 0.27 8.26
CA GLY A 148 -18.81 0.86 6.97
C GLY A 148 -18.12 -0.12 6.04
N ASN A 149 -17.69 0.38 4.90
CA ASN A 149 -17.04 -0.42 3.87
C ASN A 149 -15.53 -0.24 3.94
N LEU A 150 -14.81 -1.34 3.85
CA LEU A 150 -13.36 -1.34 3.63
C LEU A 150 -13.11 -1.05 2.16
N TRP A 151 -12.35 -0.01 1.87
CA TRP A 151 -11.96 0.38 0.52
C TRP A 151 -10.57 -0.10 0.14
N ILE A 152 -9.65 -0.02 1.08
CA ILE A 152 -8.24 -0.35 0.86
C ILE A 152 -7.75 -1.17 2.03
N CYS A 153 -6.98 -2.20 1.74
CA CYS A 153 -6.28 -2.99 2.74
C CYS A 153 -4.89 -3.36 2.27
N GLN A 154 -3.91 -3.16 3.14
CA GLN A 154 -2.52 -3.50 2.82
C GLN A 154 -1.80 -4.05 4.06
N ALA A 155 -0.81 -4.90 3.82
CA ALA A 155 0.07 -5.39 4.87
C ALA A 155 1.00 -4.27 5.38
N LEU A 156 1.29 -4.29 6.67
CA LEU A 156 2.41 -3.53 7.21
C LEU A 156 3.73 -4.10 6.70
N THR A 157 4.70 -3.25 6.45
CA THR A 157 6.06 -3.69 6.08
C THR A 157 6.64 -4.64 7.13
N THR A 158 6.35 -4.39 8.40
CA THR A 158 6.75 -5.24 9.52
C THR A 158 5.59 -5.33 10.51
N PRO A 159 5.09 -6.54 10.81
CA PRO A 159 4.11 -6.73 11.86
C PRO A 159 4.60 -6.18 13.20
N LYS A 160 3.69 -5.62 13.98
CA LYS A 160 4.02 -5.02 15.27
C LYS A 160 3.10 -5.55 16.37
N SER A 161 3.69 -6.12 17.41
CA SER A 161 2.94 -6.41 18.65
C SER A 161 2.66 -5.11 19.39
N VAL A 162 1.41 -4.95 19.82
CA VAL A 162 0.95 -3.80 20.58
C VAL A 162 0.38 -4.32 21.91
N ASN A 163 1.04 -3.96 23.00
CA ASN A 163 0.70 -4.43 24.34
C ASN A 163 0.03 -3.33 25.17
N SER A 164 -0.61 -3.73 26.25
CA SER A 164 -1.15 -2.78 27.22
C SER A 164 -0.04 -1.88 27.77
N GLY A 165 -0.27 -0.57 27.74
CA GLY A 165 0.67 0.42 28.24
C GLY A 165 1.79 0.81 27.27
N ASP A 166 1.84 0.26 26.07
CA ASP A 166 2.74 0.73 25.03
C ASP A 166 2.41 2.19 24.65
N ALA A 167 3.40 2.89 24.09
CA ALA A 167 3.15 4.19 23.50
C ALA A 167 2.12 4.10 22.37
N ALA A 168 1.36 5.16 22.15
CA ALA A 168 0.35 5.25 21.11
C ALA A 168 0.95 4.87 19.73
N PRO A 169 0.46 3.82 19.07
CA PRO A 169 0.93 3.45 17.74
C PRO A 169 0.67 4.56 16.74
N SER A 170 1.58 4.78 15.80
CA SER A 170 1.41 5.83 14.80
C SER A 170 2.10 5.51 13.49
N PHE A 171 1.55 6.07 12.41
CA PHE A 171 2.24 6.25 11.14
C PHE A 171 2.77 7.68 11.10
N SER A 172 4.08 7.86 11.05
CA SER A 172 4.67 9.19 10.84
C SER A 172 4.27 9.76 9.48
N ALA A 173 4.41 11.06 9.28
CA ALA A 173 4.16 11.68 7.97
C ALA A 173 4.95 10.95 6.87
N GLY A 174 4.28 10.59 5.79
CA GLY A 174 4.83 9.84 4.66
C GLY A 174 5.02 8.33 4.90
N ALA A 175 4.74 7.81 6.10
CA ALA A 175 4.99 6.40 6.40
C ALA A 175 3.84 5.47 5.98
N LEU A 176 2.61 5.97 5.91
CA LEU A 176 1.47 5.22 5.37
C LEU A 176 1.40 5.49 3.87
N THR A 177 1.91 4.57 3.08
CA THR A 177 1.86 4.66 1.61
C THR A 177 0.81 3.72 1.07
N ILE A 178 -0.03 4.22 0.18
CA ILE A 178 -1.06 3.46 -0.53
C ILE A 178 -0.72 3.51 -2.01
N THR A 179 -0.64 2.35 -2.65
CA THR A 179 -0.41 2.22 -4.09
C THR A 179 -1.55 1.44 -4.72
N ILE A 180 -2.14 1.98 -5.78
CA ILE A 180 -3.18 1.32 -6.58
C ILE A 180 -2.55 0.96 -7.92
N GLN A 181 -2.52 -0.35 -8.23
CA GLN A 181 -1.93 -0.89 -9.46
C GLN A 181 -2.92 -1.79 -10.17
#